data_d804d20b09ba72c8836dbc1b90d54440
#
_entry.id   d804d20b09ba72c8836dbc1b90d54440
#
_cell.length_a   1.000
_cell.length_b   1.000
_cell.length_c   1.000
_cell.angle_alpha   90.00
_cell.angle_beta   90.00
_cell.angle_gamma   90.00
#
_symmetry.space_group_name_H-M   'P 1'
#
loop_
_entity.id
_entity.type
_entity.pdbx_description
1 polymer ?
#
loop_
_entity_poly.entity_id
_entity_poly.type
_entity_poly.pdbx_seq_one_letter_code
_entity_poly.pdbx_strand_id
1 'polypeptide(L)'
;KKQEARDKAESVLNKVGMYDRRDYYPAHISGGQQQRAAIARVLAMEPKVMLFDEPTSALDPELVGEVLRVMRDLADEGRTMIVVTHEIGFAREVSNKVIFLHQGLIESEGLPQEMFGNPESERFRQFLSNALH
;
A
#
# COMPACT_ATOMS: atom_id res chain seq x y z
N LYS A 1 4.78 -6.78 -30.70
CA LYS A 1 3.75 -6.92 -29.66
C LYS A 1 4.22 -7.80 -28.50
N LYS A 2 4.80 -8.95 -28.77
CA LYS A 2 5.29 -9.86 -27.74
C LYS A 2 6.48 -9.23 -26.99
N GLN A 3 7.37 -8.57 -27.71
CA GLN A 3 8.52 -7.90 -27.10
C GLN A 3 8.07 -6.70 -26.25
N GLU A 4 7.10 -5.93 -26.73
CA GLU A 4 6.55 -4.80 -25.95
C GLU A 4 5.93 -5.27 -24.65
N ALA A 5 5.19 -6.37 -24.68
CA ALA A 5 4.58 -6.93 -23.46
C ALA A 5 5.66 -7.39 -22.48
N ARG A 6 6.72 -8.00 -22.99
CA ARG A 6 7.83 -8.44 -22.15
C ARG A 6 8.57 -7.26 -21.53
N ASP A 7 8.85 -6.22 -22.32
CA ASP A 7 9.53 -5.03 -21.84
C ASP A 7 8.71 -4.34 -20.75
N LYS A 8 7.40 -4.27 -20.92
CA LYS A 8 6.50 -3.70 -19.92
C LYS A 8 6.49 -4.52 -18.64
N ALA A 9 6.42 -5.85 -18.76
CA ALA A 9 6.46 -6.73 -17.61
C ALA A 9 7.76 -6.57 -16.83
N GLU A 10 8.88 -6.53 -17.51
CA GLU A 10 10.19 -6.35 -16.88
C GLU A 10 10.29 -4.98 -16.20
N SER A 11 9.76 -3.94 -16.83
CA SER A 11 9.74 -2.59 -16.27
C SER A 11 8.99 -2.51 -14.95
N VAL A 12 7.77 -3.08 -14.90
CA VAL A 12 6.98 -3.02 -13.66
C VAL A 12 7.56 -3.94 -12.58
N LEU A 13 8.15 -5.08 -12.95
CA LEU A 13 8.82 -5.94 -11.99
C LEU A 13 10.04 -5.26 -11.39
N ASN A 14 10.79 -4.53 -12.21
CA ASN A 14 11.93 -3.77 -11.73
C ASN A 14 11.49 -2.68 -10.76
N LYS A 15 10.38 -2.01 -11.05
CA LYS A 15 9.82 -0.95 -10.20
C LYS A 15 9.47 -1.47 -8.79
N VAL A 16 9.00 -2.69 -8.68
CA VAL A 16 8.64 -3.28 -7.38
C VAL A 16 9.78 -4.11 -6.76
N GLY A 17 10.96 -4.11 -7.37
CA GLY A 17 12.11 -4.83 -6.87
C GLY A 17 12.06 -6.35 -7.08
N MET A 18 11.34 -6.80 -8.08
CA MET A 18 11.13 -8.22 -8.35
C MET A 18 11.79 -8.72 -9.63
N TYR A 19 12.57 -7.88 -10.31
CA TYR A 19 13.18 -8.26 -11.57
C TYR A 19 14.03 -9.53 -11.45
N ASP A 20 14.81 -9.66 -10.38
CA ASP A 20 15.68 -10.81 -10.17
C ASP A 20 14.92 -12.12 -9.92
N ARG A 21 13.64 -12.02 -9.61
CA ARG A 21 12.76 -13.18 -9.34
C ARG A 21 11.75 -13.41 -10.45
N ARG A 22 11.93 -12.77 -11.61
CA ARG A 22 10.93 -12.79 -12.70
C ARG A 22 10.61 -14.17 -13.23
N ASP A 23 11.57 -15.08 -13.13
CA ASP A 23 11.40 -16.46 -13.63
C ASP A 23 11.01 -17.45 -12.52
N TYR A 24 10.79 -16.96 -11.30
CA TYR A 24 10.38 -17.80 -10.18
C TYR A 24 8.88 -18.06 -10.20
N TYR A 25 8.51 -19.26 -9.76
CA TYR A 25 7.10 -19.58 -9.54
C TYR A 25 6.63 -18.98 -8.22
N PRO A 26 5.33 -18.61 -8.09
CA PRO A 26 4.82 -18.02 -6.85
C PRO A 26 5.10 -18.84 -5.60
N ALA A 27 5.12 -20.17 -5.72
CA ALA A 27 5.40 -21.06 -4.60
C ALA A 27 6.86 -20.94 -4.08
N HIS A 28 7.73 -20.36 -4.89
CA HIS A 28 9.16 -20.25 -4.57
C HIS A 28 9.59 -18.84 -4.13
N ILE A 29 8.63 -17.95 -3.88
CA ILE A 29 8.93 -16.61 -3.41
C ILE A 29 8.15 -16.33 -2.11
N SER A 30 8.63 -15.35 -1.33
CA SER A 30 8.00 -14.99 -0.06
C SER A 30 6.63 -14.33 -0.25
N GLY A 31 5.85 -14.24 0.83
CA GLY A 31 4.56 -13.55 0.81
C GLY A 31 4.68 -12.09 0.40
N GLY A 32 5.72 -11.40 0.91
CA GLY A 32 5.98 -10.01 0.52
C GLY A 32 6.36 -9.88 -0.95
N GLN A 33 7.13 -10.83 -1.47
CA GLN A 33 7.50 -10.87 -2.88
C GLN A 33 6.26 -11.14 -3.74
N GLN A 34 5.38 -12.06 -3.32
CA GLN A 34 4.12 -12.31 -4.01
C GLN A 34 3.25 -11.04 -4.06
N GLN A 35 3.20 -10.31 -2.95
CA GLN A 35 2.43 -9.08 -2.88
C GLN A 35 3.00 -8.01 -3.80
N ARG A 36 4.31 -7.87 -3.86
CA ARG A 36 4.95 -6.93 -4.79
C ARG A 36 4.70 -7.32 -6.25
N ALA A 37 4.73 -8.60 -6.56
CA ALA A 37 4.38 -9.07 -7.90
C ALA A 37 2.94 -8.75 -8.25
N ALA A 38 2.01 -8.87 -7.28
CA ALA A 38 0.62 -8.51 -7.48
C ALA A 38 0.48 -7.01 -7.79
N ILE A 39 1.23 -6.16 -7.10
CA ILE A 39 1.26 -4.72 -7.37
C ILE A 39 1.78 -4.45 -8.79
N ALA A 40 2.85 -5.14 -9.19
CA ALA A 40 3.40 -5.02 -10.55
C ALA A 40 2.36 -5.36 -11.61
N ARG A 41 1.56 -6.40 -11.37
CA ARG A 41 0.50 -6.80 -12.30
C ARG A 41 -0.53 -5.69 -12.50
N VAL A 42 -0.90 -5.01 -11.42
CA VAL A 42 -1.83 -3.87 -11.49
C VAL A 42 -1.18 -2.71 -12.24
N LEU A 43 0.09 -2.41 -11.94
CA LEU A 43 0.83 -1.33 -12.60
C LEU A 43 0.93 -1.53 -14.11
N ALA A 44 1.02 -2.79 -14.56
CA ALA A 44 1.08 -3.11 -15.99
C ALA A 44 -0.17 -2.67 -16.74
N MET A 45 -1.29 -2.53 -16.05
CA MET A 45 -2.56 -2.06 -16.63
C MET A 45 -2.62 -0.54 -16.79
N GLU A 46 -1.63 0.18 -16.25
CA GLU A 46 -1.57 1.64 -16.24
C GLU A 46 -2.85 2.29 -15.69
N PRO A 47 -3.23 1.94 -14.45
CA PRO A 47 -4.48 2.41 -13.89
C PRO A 47 -4.42 3.90 -13.53
N LYS A 48 -5.58 4.57 -13.59
CA LYS A 48 -5.70 5.96 -13.13
C LYS A 48 -5.82 6.03 -11.62
N VAL A 49 -6.41 5.01 -11.01
CA VAL A 49 -6.58 4.90 -9.56
C VAL A 49 -6.20 3.48 -9.13
N MET A 50 -5.42 3.37 -8.08
CA MET A 50 -5.04 2.10 -7.49
C MET A 50 -5.72 1.92 -6.15
N LEU A 51 -6.30 0.74 -5.93
CA LEU A 51 -6.99 0.41 -4.68
C LEU A 51 -6.19 -0.66 -3.94
N PHE A 52 -5.88 -0.40 -2.66
CA PHE A 52 -5.17 -1.34 -1.80
C PHE A 52 -6.03 -1.64 -0.59
N ASP A 53 -6.38 -2.90 -0.39
CA ASP A 53 -7.19 -3.32 0.75
C ASP A 53 -6.33 -4.17 1.69
N GLU A 54 -5.82 -3.54 2.73
CA GLU A 54 -4.96 -4.14 3.74
C GLU A 54 -3.81 -4.95 3.13
N PRO A 55 -2.96 -4.30 2.32
CA PRO A 55 -1.95 -5.02 1.51
C PRO A 55 -0.88 -5.73 2.34
N THR A 56 -0.74 -5.42 3.62
CA THR A 56 0.27 -6.02 4.49
C THR A 56 -0.29 -6.90 5.59
N SER A 57 -1.62 -7.03 5.70
CA SER A 57 -2.27 -7.70 6.84
C SER A 57 -1.96 -9.19 6.96
N ALA A 58 -1.72 -9.85 5.83
CA ALA A 58 -1.43 -11.29 5.80
C ALA A 58 0.07 -11.60 5.81
N LEU A 59 0.93 -10.58 5.98
CA LEU A 59 2.37 -10.75 5.93
C LEU A 59 2.98 -10.81 7.33
N ASP A 60 4.09 -11.55 7.45
CA ASP A 60 4.91 -11.50 8.64
C ASP A 60 5.47 -10.08 8.80
N PRO A 61 5.63 -9.58 10.04
CA PRO A 61 6.09 -8.21 10.28
C PRO A 61 7.39 -7.86 9.54
N GLU A 62 8.29 -8.80 9.39
CA GLU A 62 9.57 -8.58 8.71
C GLU A 62 9.44 -8.36 7.20
N LEU A 63 8.29 -8.74 6.62
CA LEU A 63 8.03 -8.59 5.18
C LEU A 63 7.26 -7.32 4.84
N VAL A 64 6.69 -6.67 5.84
CA VAL A 64 5.82 -5.49 5.66
C VAL A 64 6.57 -4.31 5.06
N GLY A 65 7.79 -4.06 5.54
CA GLY A 65 8.57 -2.88 5.16
C GLY A 65 8.82 -2.74 3.66
N GLU A 66 9.10 -3.85 2.99
CA GLU A 66 9.38 -3.82 1.55
C GLU A 66 8.15 -3.48 0.71
N VAL A 67 6.98 -3.99 1.12
CA VAL A 67 5.73 -3.69 0.45
C VAL A 67 5.36 -2.22 0.65
N LEU A 68 5.48 -1.72 1.87
CA LEU A 68 5.20 -0.31 2.17
C LEU A 68 6.14 0.62 1.42
N ARG A 69 7.41 0.21 1.24
CA ARG A 69 8.37 1.00 0.46
C ARG A 69 7.93 1.16 -0.98
N VAL A 70 7.49 0.06 -1.60
CA VAL A 70 6.95 0.11 -2.97
C VAL A 70 5.76 1.06 -3.05
N MET A 71 4.84 0.96 -2.10
CA MET A 71 3.65 1.83 -2.06
C MET A 71 4.03 3.29 -1.85
N ARG A 72 5.04 3.55 -1.01
CA ARG A 72 5.56 4.90 -0.77
C ARG A 72 6.15 5.48 -2.05
N ASP A 73 6.93 4.69 -2.77
CA ASP A 73 7.51 5.11 -4.05
C ASP A 73 6.41 5.45 -5.07
N LEU A 74 5.35 4.66 -5.13
CA LEU A 74 4.22 4.93 -6.03
C LEU A 74 3.52 6.23 -5.65
N ALA A 75 3.36 6.51 -4.37
CA ALA A 75 2.76 7.77 -3.90
C ALA A 75 3.65 8.96 -4.27
N ASP A 76 4.97 8.81 -4.13
CA ASP A 76 5.93 9.86 -4.50
C ASP A 76 5.91 10.17 -6.00
N GLU A 77 5.53 9.20 -6.82
CA GLU A 77 5.34 9.42 -8.26
C GLU A 77 4.07 10.20 -8.59
N GLY A 78 3.24 10.51 -7.59
CA GLY A 78 1.99 11.25 -7.78
C GLY A 78 0.80 10.38 -8.21
N ARG A 79 0.88 9.08 -8.00
CA ARG A 79 -0.22 8.18 -8.36
C ARG A 79 -1.40 8.36 -7.42
N THR A 80 -2.60 8.26 -7.97
CA THR A 80 -3.83 8.33 -7.18
C THR A 80 -4.11 6.96 -6.56
N MET A 81 -4.15 6.92 -5.24
CA MET A 81 -4.27 5.67 -4.49
C MET A 81 -5.30 5.81 -3.38
N ILE A 82 -6.10 4.76 -3.19
CA ILE A 82 -6.97 4.63 -2.02
C ILE A 82 -6.46 3.40 -1.27
N VAL A 83 -6.06 3.59 -0.01
CA VAL A 83 -5.43 2.54 0.77
C VAL A 83 -6.19 2.32 2.07
N VAL A 84 -6.64 1.08 2.28
CA VAL A 84 -7.20 0.65 3.56
C VAL A 84 -6.07 -0.05 4.30
N THR A 85 -5.70 0.45 5.48
CA THR A 85 -4.54 -0.06 6.19
C THR A 85 -4.62 0.17 7.70
N HIS A 86 -3.95 -0.69 8.46
CA HIS A 86 -3.70 -0.51 9.88
C HIS A 86 -2.27 0.03 10.13
N GLU A 87 -1.52 0.26 9.06
CA GLU A 87 -0.15 0.79 9.15
C GLU A 87 -0.20 2.31 9.34
N ILE A 88 -0.33 2.74 10.59
CA ILE A 88 -0.56 4.14 10.94
C ILE A 88 0.61 5.04 10.56
N GLY A 89 1.84 4.56 10.77
CA GLY A 89 3.05 5.31 10.37
C GLY A 89 3.07 5.61 8.88
N PHE A 90 2.74 4.61 8.07
CA PHE A 90 2.66 4.77 6.63
C PHE A 90 1.56 5.77 6.25
N ALA A 91 0.37 5.62 6.82
CA ALA A 91 -0.76 6.51 6.54
C ALA A 91 -0.41 7.97 6.89
N ARG A 92 0.23 8.19 8.04
CA ARG A 92 0.64 9.52 8.48
C ARG A 92 1.63 10.17 7.52
N GLU A 93 2.59 9.38 7.04
CA GLU A 93 3.68 9.87 6.19
C GLU A 93 3.25 10.16 4.76
N VAL A 94 2.39 9.33 4.20
CA VAL A 94 2.16 9.25 2.77
C VAL A 94 0.84 9.86 2.32
N SER A 95 -0.19 9.85 3.17
CA SER A 95 -1.53 10.27 2.76
C SER A 95 -1.69 11.78 2.65
N ASN A 96 -2.60 12.19 1.77
CA ASN A 96 -3.05 13.59 1.63
C ASN A 96 -4.37 13.78 2.36
N LYS A 97 -5.12 12.70 2.56
CA LYS A 97 -6.40 12.72 3.25
C LYS A 97 -6.56 11.40 3.98
N VAL A 98 -7.03 11.50 5.21
CA VAL A 98 -7.28 10.33 6.07
C VAL A 98 -8.77 10.26 6.35
N ILE A 99 -9.32 9.06 6.24
CA ILE A 99 -10.73 8.79 6.53
C ILE A 99 -10.77 7.66 7.56
N PHE A 100 -11.46 7.88 8.67
CA PHE A 100 -11.68 6.85 9.67
C PHE A 100 -13.10 6.32 9.55
N LEU A 101 -13.22 5.03 9.29
CA LEU A 101 -14.51 4.36 9.14
C LEU A 101 -14.87 3.64 10.44
N HIS A 102 -16.14 3.76 10.82
CA HIS A 102 -16.67 3.06 11.99
C HIS A 102 -18.10 2.63 11.70
N GLN A 103 -18.38 1.34 11.86
CA GLN A 103 -19.71 0.76 11.64
C GLN A 103 -20.31 1.12 10.27
N GLY A 104 -19.47 1.06 9.24
CA GLY A 104 -19.91 1.31 7.87
C GLY A 104 -20.11 2.78 7.50
N LEU A 105 -19.75 3.68 8.41
CA LEU A 105 -19.92 5.12 8.19
C LEU A 105 -18.57 5.85 8.34
N ILE A 106 -18.49 7.02 7.73
CA ILE A 106 -17.33 7.90 7.93
C ILE A 106 -17.49 8.57 9.30
N GLU A 107 -16.65 8.18 10.24
CA GLU A 107 -16.63 8.74 11.59
C GLU A 107 -15.94 10.11 11.62
N SER A 108 -14.78 10.20 10.94
CA SER A 108 -14.08 11.47 10.78
C SER A 108 -13.19 11.43 9.56
N GLU A 109 -12.84 12.60 9.03
CA GLU A 109 -11.94 12.73 7.89
C GLU A 109 -11.23 14.07 7.92
N GLY A 110 -10.04 14.13 7.33
CA GLY A 110 -9.26 15.36 7.29
C GLY A 110 -7.84 15.12 6.85
N LEU A 111 -7.02 16.17 7.00
CA LEU A 111 -5.60 16.09 6.70
C LEU A 111 -4.87 15.21 7.72
N PRO A 112 -3.80 14.51 7.31
CA PRO A 112 -3.06 13.65 8.23
C PRO A 112 -2.58 14.38 9.48
N GLN A 113 -2.12 15.61 9.34
CA GLN A 113 -1.61 16.40 10.47
C GLN A 113 -2.69 16.63 11.52
N GLU A 114 -3.92 16.92 11.08
CA GLU A 114 -5.04 17.16 11.97
C GLU A 114 -5.57 15.85 12.56
N MET A 115 -5.74 14.85 11.72
CA MET A 115 -6.30 13.56 12.14
C MET A 115 -5.41 12.86 13.17
N PHE A 116 -4.11 12.81 12.94
CA PHE A 116 -3.18 12.09 13.81
C PHE A 116 -2.60 12.97 14.92
N GLY A 117 -2.49 14.27 14.68
CA GLY A 117 -1.90 15.19 15.66
C GLY A 117 -2.87 15.63 16.75
N ASN A 118 -4.12 15.84 16.38
CA ASN A 118 -5.16 16.30 17.32
C ASN A 118 -6.52 15.76 16.90
N PRO A 119 -6.72 14.45 17.03
CA PRO A 119 -7.98 13.83 16.59
C PRO A 119 -9.17 14.29 17.43
N GLU A 120 -10.21 14.77 16.78
CA GLU A 120 -11.43 15.21 17.43
C GLU A 120 -12.31 14.03 17.86
N SER A 121 -12.30 12.94 17.07
CA SER A 121 -13.09 11.76 17.36
C SER A 121 -12.48 10.94 18.49
N GLU A 122 -13.25 10.71 19.54
CA GLU A 122 -12.82 9.87 20.66
C GLU A 122 -12.60 8.42 20.20
N ARG A 123 -13.44 7.92 19.30
CA ARG A 123 -13.32 6.57 18.75
C ARG A 123 -12.01 6.43 17.96
N PHE A 124 -11.64 7.46 17.20
CA PHE A 124 -10.39 7.44 16.46
C PHE A 124 -9.18 7.50 17.41
N ARG A 125 -9.25 8.33 18.47
CA ARG A 125 -8.20 8.37 19.50
C ARG A 125 -7.99 7.00 20.11
N GLN A 126 -9.10 6.30 20.42
CA GLN A 126 -9.07 4.96 20.98
C GLN A 126 -8.45 3.95 20.00
N PHE A 127 -8.84 4.05 18.74
CA PHE A 127 -8.28 3.22 17.67
C PHE A 127 -6.77 3.43 17.55
N LEU A 128 -6.31 4.67 17.54
CA LEU A 128 -4.88 5.00 17.45
C LEU A 128 -4.12 4.47 18.66
N SER A 129 -4.67 4.60 19.85
CA SER A 129 -4.06 4.09 21.08
C SER A 129 -3.85 2.58 20.99
N ASN A 130 -4.83 1.85 20.51
CA ASN A 130 -4.75 0.39 20.35
C ASN A 130 -3.80 -0.02 19.24
N ALA A 131 -3.77 0.73 18.15
CA ALA A 131 -2.93 0.41 16.98
C ALA A 131 -1.44 0.65 17.23
N LEU A 132 -1.10 1.53 18.18
CA LEU A 132 0.29 1.86 18.50
C LEU A 132 0.90 0.95 19.58
N HIS A 133 0.13 0.05 20.09
CA HIS A 133 0.56 -0.99 21.02
C HIS A 133 0.56 -2.34 20.31
#